data_f8e78fe2b1a1cdcfdf2f1e38835db279
#
_entry.id   f8e78fe2b1a1cdcfdf2f1e38835db279
#
_cell.length_a   1.000
_cell.length_b   1.000
_cell.length_c   1.000
_cell.angle_alpha   90.00
_cell.angle_beta   90.00
_cell.angle_gamma   90.00
#
_symmetry.space_group_name_H-M   'P 1'
#
loop_
_entity.id
_entity.type
_entity.pdbx_description
1 polymer ?
#
loop_
_entity_poly.entity_id
_entity_poly.type
_entity_poly.pdbx_seq_one_letter_code
_entity_poly.pdbx_strand_id
1 'polypeptide(L)'
;AVSSNVEKAKAFGIAEENIFPMWDWVGGRYSLWSAIGLPLALAIGIDNFRDMLHGAYEMDEHFRTAPIEQNMPITMALLSLWYVNFFGVNSQAILPYDHYLRSLPAHLQQLDMESNGKSVTIDGYETDYNTGPIIWGGVGTNGQHAFHQLLHQGTHFSPCDFIMPMCSHNPIDNFHAMLVSNCLSQSQALLQGKSEEEAIEELIAAGFSKAEAIVTAPQKVI
;
A
#
# COMPACT_ATOMS: atom_id res chain seq x y z
N ALA A 1 -26.29 -16.58 -7.20
CA ALA A 1 -24.87 -17.01 -7.12
C ALA A 1 -24.05 -16.26 -8.16
N VAL A 2 -22.77 -16.06 -7.86
CA VAL A 2 -21.75 -15.68 -8.85
C VAL A 2 -20.81 -16.89 -9.00
N SER A 3 -20.68 -17.41 -10.19
CA SER A 3 -19.90 -18.65 -10.41
C SER A 3 -19.49 -18.82 -11.86
N SER A 4 -18.30 -19.37 -12.09
CA SER A 4 -17.90 -19.90 -13.41
C SER A 4 -18.56 -21.26 -13.71
N ASN A 5 -19.04 -21.98 -12.68
CA ASN A 5 -19.66 -23.29 -12.82
C ASN A 5 -21.19 -23.20 -12.62
N VAL A 6 -21.89 -22.82 -13.70
CA VAL A 6 -23.35 -22.64 -13.72
C VAL A 6 -24.07 -23.95 -13.39
N GLU A 7 -23.61 -25.10 -13.90
CA GLU A 7 -24.25 -26.39 -13.69
C GLU A 7 -24.21 -26.83 -12.21
N LYS A 8 -23.10 -26.59 -11.50
CA LYS A 8 -23.04 -26.85 -10.05
C LYS A 8 -23.95 -25.92 -9.26
N ALA A 9 -24.08 -24.65 -9.67
CA ALA A 9 -24.99 -23.72 -9.02
C ALA A 9 -26.46 -24.15 -9.19
N LYS A 10 -26.85 -24.59 -10.38
CA LYS A 10 -28.18 -25.17 -10.65
C LYS A 10 -28.41 -26.42 -9.84
N ALA A 11 -27.44 -27.35 -9.79
CA ALA A 11 -27.53 -28.58 -9.01
C ALA A 11 -27.65 -28.32 -7.50
N PHE A 12 -27.10 -27.19 -7.00
CA PHE A 12 -27.29 -26.74 -5.62
C PHE A 12 -28.70 -26.17 -5.36
N GLY A 13 -29.53 -25.95 -6.40
CA GLY A 13 -30.89 -25.47 -6.29
C GLY A 13 -31.06 -23.95 -6.54
N ILE A 14 -30.09 -23.31 -7.13
CA ILE A 14 -30.20 -21.88 -7.49
C ILE A 14 -30.88 -21.76 -8.86
N ALA A 15 -31.96 -20.99 -8.92
CA ALA A 15 -32.66 -20.70 -10.17
C ALA A 15 -31.73 -19.97 -11.14
N GLU A 16 -31.87 -20.26 -12.44
CA GLU A 16 -30.93 -19.80 -13.48
C GLU A 16 -30.87 -18.26 -13.56
N GLU A 17 -31.99 -17.59 -13.38
CA GLU A 17 -32.11 -16.13 -13.35
C GLU A 17 -31.35 -15.48 -12.18
N ASN A 18 -30.96 -16.25 -11.16
CA ASN A 18 -30.20 -15.81 -10.00
C ASN A 18 -28.72 -16.25 -10.07
N ILE A 19 -28.25 -16.72 -11.23
CA ILE A 19 -26.87 -17.09 -11.47
C ILE A 19 -26.22 -16.04 -12.38
N PHE A 20 -25.21 -15.37 -11.81
CA PHE A 20 -24.41 -14.37 -12.54
C PHE A 20 -23.10 -15.05 -12.96
N PRO A 21 -22.88 -15.29 -14.26
CA PRO A 21 -21.70 -16.02 -14.71
C PRO A 21 -20.42 -15.20 -14.53
N MET A 22 -19.35 -15.90 -14.20
CA MET A 22 -18.00 -15.37 -14.18
C MET A 22 -17.14 -16.26 -15.09
N TRP A 23 -16.32 -15.64 -15.92
CA TRP A 23 -15.51 -16.37 -16.90
C TRP A 23 -14.15 -16.79 -16.33
N ASP A 24 -13.58 -17.87 -16.86
CA ASP A 24 -12.32 -18.44 -16.38
C ASP A 24 -11.10 -17.50 -16.54
N TRP A 25 -11.19 -16.55 -17.46
CA TRP A 25 -10.16 -15.52 -17.63
C TRP A 25 -10.18 -14.43 -16.56
N VAL A 26 -11.21 -14.38 -15.71
CA VAL A 26 -11.31 -13.42 -14.60
C VAL A 26 -10.58 -13.98 -13.37
N GLY A 27 -9.38 -13.51 -13.11
CA GLY A 27 -8.64 -13.87 -11.91
C GLY A 27 -9.32 -13.34 -10.62
N GLY A 28 -9.33 -14.15 -9.55
CA GLY A 28 -10.02 -13.82 -8.30
C GLY A 28 -9.65 -12.45 -7.72
N ARG A 29 -8.35 -12.15 -7.61
CA ARG A 29 -7.85 -10.89 -7.07
C ARG A 29 -8.11 -9.65 -7.97
N TYR A 30 -8.51 -9.88 -9.21
CA TYR A 30 -8.88 -8.84 -10.18
C TYR A 30 -10.38 -8.86 -10.52
N SER A 31 -11.20 -9.59 -9.75
CA SER A 31 -12.59 -9.88 -10.10
C SER A 31 -13.61 -8.82 -9.68
N LEU A 32 -13.21 -7.83 -8.89
CA LEU A 32 -14.09 -6.78 -8.35
C LEU A 32 -14.90 -6.06 -9.45
N TRP A 33 -14.32 -5.93 -10.63
CA TRP A 33 -14.91 -5.32 -11.83
C TRP A 33 -15.94 -6.21 -12.54
N SER A 34 -16.02 -7.48 -12.18
CA SER A 34 -16.95 -8.49 -12.73
C SER A 34 -18.20 -8.63 -11.88
N ALA A 35 -19.00 -9.66 -12.13
CA ALA A 35 -20.16 -10.02 -11.33
C ALA A 35 -19.86 -10.23 -9.83
N ILE A 36 -18.62 -10.48 -9.46
CA ILE A 36 -18.16 -10.53 -8.04
C ILE A 36 -18.41 -9.19 -7.33
N GLY A 37 -18.39 -8.07 -8.04
CA GLY A 37 -18.71 -6.75 -7.48
C GLY A 37 -20.18 -6.54 -7.10
N LEU A 38 -21.09 -7.46 -7.45
CA LEU A 38 -22.51 -7.32 -7.15
C LEU A 38 -22.82 -7.06 -5.65
N PRO A 39 -22.24 -7.80 -4.68
CA PRO A 39 -22.47 -7.50 -3.26
C PRO A 39 -22.01 -6.10 -2.86
N LEU A 40 -20.90 -5.64 -3.43
CA LEU A 40 -20.41 -4.28 -3.20
C LEU A 40 -21.35 -3.24 -3.78
N ALA A 41 -21.80 -3.42 -5.03
CA ALA A 41 -22.77 -2.53 -5.67
C ALA A 41 -24.10 -2.43 -4.89
N LEU A 42 -24.54 -3.55 -4.28
CA LEU A 42 -25.72 -3.56 -3.40
C LEU A 42 -25.46 -2.85 -2.07
N ALA A 43 -24.24 -2.95 -1.52
CA ALA A 43 -23.89 -2.36 -0.23
C ALA A 43 -23.69 -0.84 -0.30
N ILE A 44 -23.01 -0.34 -1.35
CA ILE A 44 -22.68 1.10 -1.48
C ILE A 44 -23.60 1.87 -2.42
N GLY A 45 -24.45 1.17 -3.15
CA GLY A 45 -25.31 1.72 -4.19
C GLY A 45 -24.61 1.75 -5.55
N ILE A 46 -25.42 1.71 -6.62
CA ILE A 46 -24.92 1.56 -7.99
C ILE A 46 -24.13 2.78 -8.48
N ASP A 47 -24.48 3.96 -8.04
CA ASP A 47 -23.78 5.18 -8.46
C ASP A 47 -22.36 5.24 -7.87
N ASN A 48 -22.20 4.98 -6.57
CA ASN A 48 -20.87 4.87 -5.93
C ASN A 48 -20.04 3.73 -6.53
N PHE A 49 -20.67 2.62 -6.92
CA PHE A 49 -19.98 1.54 -7.60
C PHE A 49 -19.49 1.96 -8.99
N ARG A 50 -20.30 2.73 -9.74
CA ARG A 50 -19.86 3.30 -11.02
C ARG A 50 -18.74 4.29 -10.88
N ASP A 51 -18.76 5.14 -9.85
CA ASP A 51 -17.66 6.07 -9.55
C ASP A 51 -16.37 5.32 -9.25
N MET A 52 -16.44 4.20 -8.51
CA MET A 52 -15.27 3.32 -8.29
C MET A 52 -14.75 2.74 -9.61
N LEU A 53 -15.64 2.25 -10.50
CA LEU A 53 -15.23 1.76 -11.82
C LEU A 53 -14.62 2.88 -12.67
N HIS A 54 -15.13 4.10 -12.55
CA HIS A 54 -14.62 5.25 -13.28
C HIS A 54 -13.20 5.61 -12.82
N GLY A 55 -12.94 5.60 -11.50
CA GLY A 55 -11.57 5.82 -10.99
C GLY A 55 -10.56 4.78 -11.50
N ALA A 56 -10.98 3.51 -11.62
CA ALA A 56 -10.14 2.48 -12.23
C ALA A 56 -9.90 2.74 -13.73
N TYR A 57 -10.93 3.16 -14.45
CA TYR A 57 -10.82 3.55 -15.86
C TYR A 57 -9.86 4.74 -16.05
N GLU A 58 -9.93 5.75 -15.22
CA GLU A 58 -9.00 6.89 -15.27
C GLU A 58 -7.55 6.46 -15.08
N MET A 59 -7.27 5.51 -14.17
CA MET A 59 -5.93 4.97 -13.97
C MET A 59 -5.47 4.13 -15.17
N ASP A 60 -6.35 3.34 -15.78
CA ASP A 60 -6.06 2.59 -17.01
C ASP A 60 -5.72 3.53 -18.17
N GLU A 61 -6.46 4.63 -18.34
CA GLU A 61 -6.15 5.65 -19.35
C GLU A 61 -4.81 6.33 -19.07
N HIS A 62 -4.55 6.69 -17.80
CA HIS A 62 -3.26 7.25 -17.40
C HIS A 62 -2.11 6.28 -17.70
N PHE A 63 -2.23 5.01 -17.30
CA PHE A 63 -1.22 3.98 -17.57
C PHE A 63 -0.93 3.83 -19.06
N ARG A 64 -1.96 3.85 -19.90
CA ARG A 64 -1.86 3.63 -21.34
C ARG A 64 -1.33 4.83 -22.12
N THR A 65 -1.58 6.05 -21.64
CA THR A 65 -1.37 7.27 -22.42
C THR A 65 -0.28 8.20 -21.87
N ALA A 66 0.02 8.16 -20.57
CA ALA A 66 1.02 9.03 -19.98
C ALA A 66 2.44 8.67 -20.47
N PRO A 67 3.31 9.66 -20.71
CA PRO A 67 4.73 9.44 -20.94
C PRO A 67 5.36 8.66 -19.77
N ILE A 68 6.38 7.85 -20.04
CA ILE A 68 7.01 6.97 -19.02
C ILE A 68 7.42 7.76 -17.77
N GLU A 69 8.00 8.93 -17.94
CA GLU A 69 8.49 9.79 -16.85
C GLU A 69 7.36 10.37 -15.97
N GLN A 70 6.14 10.32 -16.44
CA GLN A 70 4.95 10.82 -15.75
C GLN A 70 3.96 9.68 -15.43
N ASN A 71 4.26 8.45 -15.83
CA ASN A 71 3.41 7.29 -15.67
C ASN A 71 3.56 6.71 -14.26
N MET A 72 2.60 6.97 -13.39
CA MET A 72 2.66 6.59 -11.98
C MET A 72 2.83 5.07 -11.77
N PRO A 73 2.02 4.18 -12.37
CA PRO A 73 2.20 2.74 -12.22
C PRO A 73 3.57 2.24 -12.69
N ILE A 74 4.06 2.75 -13.82
CA ILE A 74 5.39 2.37 -14.35
C ILE A 74 6.48 2.86 -13.41
N THR A 75 6.40 4.10 -12.95
CA THR A 75 7.39 4.68 -12.02
C THR A 75 7.45 3.90 -10.70
N MET A 76 6.29 3.55 -10.12
CA MET A 76 6.22 2.74 -8.89
C MET A 76 6.83 1.35 -9.10
N ALA A 77 6.53 0.69 -10.21
CA ALA A 77 7.11 -0.61 -10.54
C ALA A 77 8.63 -0.54 -10.71
N LEU A 78 9.14 0.48 -11.40
CA LEU A 78 10.59 0.69 -11.59
C LEU A 78 11.30 0.99 -10.25
N LEU A 79 10.69 1.78 -9.38
CA LEU A 79 11.22 2.03 -8.04
C LEU A 79 11.27 0.76 -7.19
N SER A 80 10.21 -0.06 -7.22
CA SER A 80 10.19 -1.35 -6.53
C SER A 80 11.31 -2.28 -7.02
N LEU A 81 11.44 -2.43 -8.34
CA LEU A 81 12.53 -3.21 -8.94
C LEU A 81 13.90 -2.69 -8.53
N TRP A 82 14.08 -1.38 -8.50
CA TRP A 82 15.34 -0.74 -8.13
C TRP A 82 15.68 -1.02 -6.66
N TYR A 83 14.74 -0.81 -5.74
CA TYR A 83 14.97 -1.11 -4.33
C TYR A 83 15.29 -2.59 -4.09
N VAL A 84 14.51 -3.49 -4.69
CA VAL A 84 14.62 -4.93 -4.45
C VAL A 84 15.92 -5.51 -5.02
N ASN A 85 16.30 -5.10 -6.25
CA ASN A 85 17.42 -5.74 -6.95
C ASN A 85 18.74 -4.98 -6.84
N PHE A 86 18.73 -3.65 -6.60
CA PHE A 86 19.95 -2.86 -6.55
C PHE A 86 20.33 -2.42 -5.12
N PHE A 87 19.34 -2.25 -4.24
CA PHE A 87 19.59 -1.96 -2.83
C PHE A 87 19.43 -3.18 -1.91
N GLY A 88 19.01 -4.33 -2.45
CA GLY A 88 18.83 -5.55 -1.67
C GLY A 88 17.70 -5.45 -0.64
N VAL A 89 16.72 -4.61 -0.87
CA VAL A 89 15.58 -4.42 0.02
C VAL A 89 14.63 -5.60 -0.08
N ASN A 90 14.22 -6.16 1.04
CA ASN A 90 13.37 -7.35 1.08
C ASN A 90 11.90 -7.05 1.37
N SER A 91 11.56 -5.82 1.75
CA SER A 91 10.18 -5.48 2.15
C SER A 91 9.79 -4.07 1.72
N GLN A 92 8.47 -3.84 1.59
CA GLN A 92 7.87 -2.53 1.29
C GLN A 92 6.68 -2.32 2.22
N ALA A 93 6.65 -1.20 2.92
CA ALA A 93 5.59 -0.86 3.85
C ALA A 93 4.49 -0.02 3.17
N ILE A 94 3.24 -0.43 3.34
CA ILE A 94 2.06 0.29 2.85
C ILE A 94 1.37 0.93 4.05
N LEU A 95 1.33 2.25 4.09
CA LEU A 95 0.93 3.05 5.23
C LEU A 95 -0.29 3.93 4.91
N PRO A 96 -1.51 3.35 4.85
CA PRO A 96 -2.71 4.14 4.63
C PRO A 96 -3.06 4.95 5.88
N TYR A 97 -3.20 6.26 5.73
CA TYR A 97 -3.71 7.17 6.76
C TYR A 97 -5.24 7.32 6.63
N ASP A 98 -5.89 6.17 6.44
CA ASP A 98 -7.34 6.03 6.38
C ASP A 98 -7.78 4.69 6.97
N HIS A 99 -8.70 4.72 7.93
CA HIS A 99 -9.23 3.49 8.53
C HIS A 99 -9.97 2.60 7.53
N TYR A 100 -10.63 3.17 6.53
CA TYR A 100 -11.30 2.40 5.48
C TYR A 100 -10.34 1.59 4.62
N LEU A 101 -9.07 2.02 4.54
CA LEU A 101 -8.01 1.30 3.84
C LEU A 101 -7.22 0.32 4.73
N ARG A 102 -7.68 0.02 5.95
CA ARG A 102 -6.97 -0.87 6.89
C ARG A 102 -6.64 -2.25 6.33
N SER A 103 -7.43 -2.73 5.38
CA SER A 103 -7.22 -4.03 4.73
C SER A 103 -6.39 -3.94 3.44
N LEU A 104 -5.99 -2.74 3.02
CA LEU A 104 -5.23 -2.55 1.78
C LEU A 104 -3.88 -3.28 1.80
N PRO A 105 -3.06 -3.23 2.86
CA PRO A 105 -1.82 -4.00 2.88
C PRO A 105 -2.05 -5.50 2.66
N ALA A 106 -3.05 -6.08 3.32
CA ALA A 106 -3.40 -7.51 3.15
C ALA A 106 -3.92 -7.82 1.74
N HIS A 107 -4.67 -6.92 1.11
CA HIS A 107 -5.09 -7.06 -0.28
C HIS A 107 -3.89 -7.06 -1.23
N LEU A 108 -2.97 -6.12 -1.04
CA LEU A 108 -1.75 -6.01 -1.85
C LEU A 108 -0.81 -7.20 -1.65
N GLN A 109 -0.80 -7.85 -0.48
CA GLN A 109 -0.07 -9.10 -0.29
C GLN A 109 -0.50 -10.16 -1.30
N GLN A 110 -1.79 -10.40 -1.46
CA GLN A 110 -2.26 -11.33 -2.48
C GLN A 110 -2.02 -10.80 -3.89
N LEU A 111 -2.30 -9.53 -4.13
CA LEU A 111 -2.18 -8.91 -5.45
C LEU A 111 -0.75 -8.98 -6.00
N ASP A 112 0.24 -8.68 -5.16
CA ASP A 112 1.64 -8.61 -5.55
C ASP A 112 2.41 -9.91 -5.23
N MET A 113 2.42 -10.35 -3.98
CA MET A 113 3.27 -11.47 -3.53
C MET A 113 2.83 -12.81 -4.14
N GLU A 114 1.52 -13.06 -4.33
CA GLU A 114 1.05 -14.24 -5.03
C GLU A 114 1.30 -14.16 -6.54
N SER A 115 1.24 -12.97 -7.13
CA SER A 115 1.50 -12.77 -8.56
C SER A 115 2.98 -12.89 -8.90
N ASN A 116 3.84 -12.19 -8.16
CA ASN A 116 5.26 -12.04 -8.44
C ASN A 116 6.16 -12.97 -7.62
N GLY A 117 5.65 -13.58 -6.54
CA GLY A 117 6.40 -14.48 -5.65
C GLY A 117 6.71 -15.84 -6.31
N LYS A 118 7.45 -15.82 -7.40
CA LYS A 118 7.79 -16.99 -8.21
C LYS A 118 9.28 -17.02 -8.49
N SER A 119 9.86 -18.22 -8.46
CA SER A 119 11.29 -18.45 -8.73
C SER A 119 11.58 -18.93 -10.15
N VAL A 120 10.53 -19.02 -10.99
CA VAL A 120 10.68 -19.47 -12.38
C VAL A 120 9.94 -18.53 -13.33
N THR A 121 10.51 -18.34 -14.51
CA THR A 121 9.90 -17.60 -15.63
C THR A 121 8.73 -18.37 -16.22
N ILE A 122 7.97 -17.73 -17.12
CA ILE A 122 6.88 -18.38 -17.86
C ILE A 122 7.37 -19.53 -18.75
N ASP A 123 8.64 -19.48 -19.16
CA ASP A 123 9.29 -20.52 -19.98
C ASP A 123 9.93 -21.65 -19.13
N GLY A 124 9.77 -21.58 -17.79
CA GLY A 124 10.24 -22.61 -16.85
C GLY A 124 11.70 -22.50 -16.43
N TYR A 125 12.38 -21.40 -16.73
CA TYR A 125 13.76 -21.15 -16.26
C TYR A 125 13.76 -20.55 -14.86
N GLU A 126 14.72 -20.95 -14.03
CA GLU A 126 14.95 -20.30 -12.74
C GLU A 126 15.35 -18.83 -12.93
N THR A 127 14.83 -17.94 -12.04
CA THR A 127 15.21 -16.53 -12.01
C THR A 127 16.48 -16.36 -11.18
N ASP A 128 17.37 -15.48 -11.62
CA ASP A 128 18.60 -15.07 -10.90
C ASP A 128 18.48 -13.69 -10.27
N TYR A 129 17.25 -13.16 -10.18
CA TYR A 129 16.91 -11.87 -9.58
C TYR A 129 15.69 -12.01 -8.66
N ASN A 130 15.53 -11.04 -7.75
CA ASN A 130 14.37 -10.99 -6.86
C ASN A 130 13.13 -10.48 -7.61
N THR A 131 12.03 -11.20 -7.50
CA THR A 131 10.80 -10.93 -8.28
C THR A 131 9.84 -9.96 -7.60
N GLY A 132 10.01 -9.67 -6.30
CA GLY A 132 9.20 -8.70 -5.58
C GLY A 132 9.53 -8.65 -4.09
N PRO A 133 9.09 -7.58 -3.38
CA PRO A 133 9.29 -7.43 -1.95
C PRO A 133 8.23 -8.17 -1.14
N ILE A 134 8.48 -8.30 0.16
CA ILE A 134 7.46 -8.66 1.15
C ILE A 134 6.61 -7.41 1.41
N ILE A 135 5.35 -7.46 1.04
CA ILE A 135 4.39 -6.37 1.31
C ILE A 135 3.87 -6.50 2.75
N TRP A 136 3.93 -5.41 3.50
CA TRP A 136 3.43 -5.33 4.87
C TRP A 136 2.95 -3.92 5.18
N GLY A 137 2.48 -3.66 6.38
CA GLY A 137 2.08 -2.33 6.80
C GLY A 137 0.78 -2.33 7.58
N GLY A 138 0.19 -1.16 7.71
CA GLY A 138 -1.05 -0.94 8.46
C GLY A 138 -1.43 0.52 8.52
N VAL A 139 -2.55 0.83 9.17
CA VAL A 139 -3.06 2.19 9.31
C VAL A 139 -2.02 3.07 9.98
N GLY A 140 -1.72 4.22 9.37
CA GLY A 140 -0.60 5.08 9.68
C GLY A 140 -0.48 5.49 11.15
N THR A 141 -1.53 6.05 11.77
CA THR A 141 -1.48 6.47 13.18
C THR A 141 -1.26 5.29 14.14
N ASN A 142 -1.89 4.14 13.89
CA ASN A 142 -1.67 2.94 14.69
C ASN A 142 -0.25 2.41 14.48
N GLY A 143 0.24 2.43 13.23
CA GLY A 143 1.58 2.03 12.84
C GLY A 143 2.67 2.82 13.56
N GLN A 144 2.45 4.11 13.84
CA GLN A 144 3.39 4.95 14.60
C GLN A 144 3.71 4.37 15.98
N HIS A 145 2.77 3.67 16.60
CA HIS A 145 2.94 3.01 17.89
C HIS A 145 3.29 1.52 17.79
N ALA A 146 3.42 0.98 16.59
CA ALA A 146 3.69 -0.44 16.39
C ALA A 146 5.06 -0.72 15.74
N PHE A 147 5.41 -0.03 14.65
CA PHE A 147 6.58 -0.35 13.86
C PHE A 147 7.36 0.84 13.29
N HIS A 148 6.91 2.08 13.46
CA HIS A 148 7.63 3.25 12.95
C HIS A 148 9.02 3.40 13.60
N GLN A 149 9.21 2.90 14.82
CA GLN A 149 10.54 2.83 15.44
C GLN A 149 11.55 2.09 14.55
N LEU A 150 11.13 0.97 13.95
CA LEU A 150 11.97 0.21 13.01
C LEU A 150 12.27 1.03 11.75
N LEU A 151 11.27 1.75 11.22
CA LEU A 151 11.43 2.55 10.00
C LEU A 151 12.39 3.72 10.20
N HIS A 152 12.35 4.37 11.38
CA HIS A 152 13.19 5.54 11.67
C HIS A 152 14.60 5.19 12.13
N GLN A 153 14.74 4.18 12.97
CA GLN A 153 15.99 3.91 13.68
C GLN A 153 16.41 2.43 13.63
N GLY A 154 15.72 1.62 12.83
CA GLY A 154 16.05 0.21 12.67
C GLY A 154 17.24 -0.01 11.73
N THR A 155 17.72 -1.25 11.71
CA THR A 155 18.84 -1.69 10.85
C THR A 155 18.38 -2.19 9.47
N HIS A 156 17.08 -2.26 9.24
CA HIS A 156 16.49 -2.71 7.97
C HIS A 156 15.89 -1.53 7.22
N PHE A 157 16.35 -1.30 6.01
CA PHE A 157 15.75 -0.35 5.11
C PHE A 157 14.47 -0.93 4.49
N SER A 158 13.35 -0.21 4.60
CA SER A 158 12.07 -0.57 3.99
C SER A 158 11.43 0.67 3.37
N PRO A 159 11.31 0.73 2.05
CA PRO A 159 10.55 1.79 1.38
C PRO A 159 9.11 1.83 1.90
N CYS A 160 8.56 3.05 1.97
CA CYS A 160 7.23 3.30 2.52
C CYS A 160 6.35 4.04 1.53
N ASP A 161 5.16 3.50 1.26
CA ASP A 161 4.10 4.18 0.52
C ASP A 161 3.10 4.79 1.49
N PHE A 162 3.10 6.10 1.60
CA PHE A 162 2.14 6.86 2.39
C PHE A 162 0.90 7.16 1.55
N ILE A 163 -0.26 6.69 1.98
CA ILE A 163 -1.52 6.90 1.30
C ILE A 163 -2.42 7.77 2.18
N MET A 164 -2.76 8.95 1.70
CA MET A 164 -3.52 9.94 2.46
C MET A 164 -4.78 10.34 1.69
N PRO A 165 -5.97 10.25 2.31
CA PRO A 165 -7.20 10.71 1.69
C PRO A 165 -7.24 12.24 1.64
N MET A 166 -7.73 12.80 0.54
CA MET A 166 -7.91 14.25 0.41
C MET A 166 -9.02 14.78 1.32
N CYS A 167 -10.05 13.97 1.56
CA CYS A 167 -11.21 14.31 2.37
C CYS A 167 -11.57 13.14 3.30
N SER A 168 -12.12 13.46 4.48
CA SER A 168 -12.68 12.45 5.38
C SER A 168 -14.13 12.17 5.02
N HIS A 169 -14.52 10.89 5.03
CA HIS A 169 -15.94 10.48 4.96
C HIS A 169 -16.70 10.76 6.28
N ASN A 170 -15.97 10.98 7.36
CA ASN A 170 -16.54 11.28 8.69
C ASN A 170 -15.87 12.56 9.24
N PRO A 171 -16.27 13.74 8.77
CA PRO A 171 -15.69 14.99 9.21
C PRO A 171 -16.08 15.26 10.67
N ILE A 172 -15.08 15.29 11.55
CA ILE A 172 -15.24 15.64 12.98
C ILE A 172 -14.18 16.69 13.29
N ASP A 173 -14.59 17.87 13.63
CA ASP A 173 -13.72 18.99 13.99
C ASP A 173 -12.47 19.09 13.06
N ASN A 174 -11.28 19.13 13.66
CA ASN A 174 -10.00 19.20 12.94
C ASN A 174 -9.29 17.83 12.82
N PHE A 175 -9.95 16.71 13.11
CA PHE A 175 -9.31 15.39 13.15
C PHE A 175 -8.67 15.02 11.82
N HIS A 176 -9.29 15.34 10.69
CA HIS A 176 -8.71 15.10 9.39
C HIS A 176 -7.42 15.89 9.18
N ALA A 177 -7.40 17.17 9.53
CA ALA A 177 -6.19 18.00 9.43
C ALA A 177 -5.06 17.46 10.32
N MET A 178 -5.37 16.97 11.52
CA MET A 178 -4.39 16.31 12.39
C MET A 178 -3.86 15.02 11.79
N LEU A 179 -4.72 14.21 11.17
CA LEU A 179 -4.32 12.97 10.49
C LEU A 179 -3.39 13.27 9.30
N VAL A 180 -3.74 14.27 8.49
CA VAL A 180 -2.91 14.76 7.37
C VAL A 180 -1.54 15.23 7.89
N SER A 181 -1.52 16.04 8.95
CA SER A 181 -0.28 16.53 9.56
C SER A 181 0.61 15.38 10.05
N ASN A 182 0.03 14.35 10.66
CA ASN A 182 0.76 13.15 11.08
C ASN A 182 1.38 12.43 9.87
N CYS A 183 0.61 12.22 8.80
CA CYS A 183 1.10 11.59 7.58
C CYS A 183 2.30 12.35 6.98
N LEU A 184 2.15 13.66 6.82
CA LEU A 184 3.20 14.52 6.25
C LEU A 184 4.43 14.58 7.15
N SER A 185 4.27 14.67 8.47
CA SER A 185 5.39 14.70 9.41
C SER A 185 6.20 13.40 9.39
N GLN A 186 5.55 12.25 9.30
CA GLN A 186 6.24 10.96 9.24
C GLN A 186 7.00 10.78 7.91
N SER A 187 6.37 11.13 6.80
CA SER A 187 7.04 11.08 5.50
C SER A 187 8.20 12.08 5.40
N GLN A 188 8.04 13.27 5.97
CA GLN A 188 9.11 14.27 6.04
C GLN A 188 10.28 13.79 6.89
N ALA A 189 10.01 13.19 8.06
CA ALA A 189 11.05 12.69 8.95
C ALA A 189 11.89 11.59 8.27
N LEU A 190 11.25 10.67 7.53
CA LEU A 190 11.96 9.64 6.77
C LEU A 190 12.72 10.21 5.56
N LEU A 191 12.22 11.28 4.93
CA LEU A 191 12.88 11.91 3.80
C LEU A 191 14.11 12.71 4.20
N GLN A 192 14.01 13.47 5.28
CA GLN A 192 15.07 14.37 5.75
C GLN A 192 16.08 13.67 6.66
N GLY A 193 15.61 12.71 7.45
CA GLY A 193 16.40 12.13 8.52
C GLY A 193 16.68 13.14 9.63
N LYS A 194 17.59 12.79 10.51
CA LYS A 194 18.20 13.66 11.53
C LYS A 194 19.64 13.25 11.74
N SER A 195 20.56 14.17 11.56
CA SER A 195 21.98 13.93 11.80
C SER A 195 22.33 13.92 13.30
N GLU A 196 23.50 13.40 13.62
CA GLU A 196 24.01 13.41 15.00
C GLU A 196 24.27 14.83 15.49
N GLU A 197 24.75 15.73 14.62
CA GLU A 197 24.95 17.14 14.92
C GLU A 197 23.66 17.85 15.31
N GLU A 198 22.59 17.65 14.51
CA GLU A 198 21.26 18.18 14.81
C GLU A 198 20.71 17.64 16.11
N ALA A 199 20.90 16.36 16.39
CA ALA A 199 20.48 15.74 17.63
C ALA A 199 21.23 16.32 18.85
N ILE A 200 22.54 16.59 18.72
CA ILE A 200 23.32 17.26 19.77
C ILE A 200 22.82 18.68 20.04
N GLU A 201 22.57 19.46 18.99
CA GLU A 201 22.06 20.83 19.12
C GLU A 201 20.68 20.86 19.81
N GLU A 202 19.77 19.97 19.44
CA GLU A 202 18.45 19.84 20.08
C GLU A 202 18.57 19.48 21.58
N LEU A 203 19.45 18.54 21.94
CA LEU A 203 19.68 18.12 23.31
C LEU A 203 20.25 19.25 24.15
N ILE A 204 21.21 20.01 23.61
CA ILE A 204 21.76 21.20 24.30
C ILE A 204 20.65 22.26 24.50
N ALA A 205 19.82 22.51 23.48
CA ALA A 205 18.69 23.43 23.59
C ALA A 205 17.65 22.98 24.62
N ALA A 206 17.51 21.66 24.83
CA ALA A 206 16.67 21.05 25.86
C ALA A 206 17.32 21.06 27.28
N GLY A 207 18.53 21.63 27.43
CA GLY A 207 19.18 21.81 28.73
C GLY A 207 20.19 20.73 29.10
N PHE A 208 20.52 19.79 28.23
CA PHE A 208 21.60 18.84 28.46
C PHE A 208 22.98 19.53 28.35
N SER A 209 23.95 19.08 29.14
CA SER A 209 25.34 19.48 28.91
C SER A 209 25.85 18.92 27.58
N LYS A 210 26.86 19.57 26.99
CA LYS A 210 27.45 19.11 25.74
C LYS A 210 27.96 17.65 25.81
N ALA A 211 28.49 17.24 26.93
CA ALA A 211 29.00 15.88 27.16
C ALA A 211 27.84 14.86 27.16
N GLU A 212 26.75 15.17 27.85
CA GLU A 212 25.56 14.32 27.89
C GLU A 212 24.87 14.29 26.50
N ALA A 213 24.82 15.41 25.79
CA ALA A 213 24.25 15.50 24.46
C ALA A 213 25.01 14.59 23.47
N ILE A 214 26.34 14.61 23.46
CA ILE A 214 27.16 13.75 22.59
C ILE A 214 26.90 12.25 22.88
N VAL A 215 26.76 11.86 24.14
CA VAL A 215 26.52 10.45 24.50
C VAL A 215 25.10 10.00 24.13
N THR A 216 24.14 10.92 24.15
CA THR A 216 22.72 10.62 23.93
C THR A 216 22.31 10.77 22.46
N ALA A 217 22.99 11.62 21.70
CA ALA A 217 22.63 11.95 20.30
C ALA A 217 22.48 10.72 19.38
N PRO A 218 23.35 9.68 19.43
CA PRO A 218 23.18 8.49 18.59
C PRO A 218 21.83 7.80 18.72
N GLN A 219 21.14 7.99 19.87
CA GLN A 219 19.79 7.43 20.11
C GLN A 219 18.67 8.27 19.48
N LYS A 220 19.01 9.43 18.89
CA LYS A 220 18.07 10.40 18.32
C LYS A 220 18.23 10.57 16.81
N VAL A 221 19.25 9.98 16.21
CA VAL A 221 19.47 9.98 14.76
C VAL A 221 18.36 9.21 14.05
N ILE A 222 17.90 9.71 12.89
CA ILE A 222 16.86 9.09 12.06
C ILE A 222 17.44 8.81 10.67
#